data_295161045ce606b25f57722a72cc2f7f
#
_entry.id   295161045ce606b25f57722a72cc2f7f
#
_cell.length_a   1.000
_cell.length_b   1.000
_cell.length_c   1.000
_cell.angle_alpha   90.00
_cell.angle_beta   90.00
_cell.angle_gamma   90.00
#
_symmetry.space_group_name_H-M   'P 1'
#
loop_
_entity.id
_entity.type
_entity.pdbx_description
1 polymer ?
#
loop_
_entity_poly.entity_id
_entity_poly.type
_entity_poly.pdbx_seq_one_letter_code
_entity_poly.pdbx_strand_id
1 'polypeptide(L)'
;MKLKGTMVLELVDVDTGEVESVTEENMVTEAVNDILGLNPMGVFYSEKELADVLAWNNVLLPICPNMVGGILLFPKTLEEDAAHIYEGSGNLPVAYASNNVNTTANTARGSLNQTESKLLENGYKFVWEFTPSQGNGTIAAVALT
;
A
#
# COMPACT_ATOMS: atom_id res chain seq x y z
N MET A 1 -4.13 -3.90 19.13
CA MET A 1 -3.84 -2.60 18.48
C MET A 1 -4.90 -2.39 17.41
N LYS A 2 -5.51 -1.22 17.29
CA LYS A 2 -6.50 -0.98 16.23
C LYS A 2 -5.85 -0.07 15.20
N LEU A 3 -5.58 -0.60 14.02
CA LEU A 3 -5.13 0.16 12.87
C LEU A 3 -6.34 0.87 12.24
N LYS A 4 -6.14 2.11 11.86
CA LYS A 4 -7.05 2.87 11.01
C LYS A 4 -6.26 3.43 9.85
N GLY A 5 -6.83 3.37 8.66
CA GLY A 5 -6.30 4.02 7.48
C GLY A 5 -7.31 5.05 6.98
N THR A 6 -6.81 6.19 6.56
CA THR A 6 -7.58 7.20 5.83
C THR A 6 -6.89 7.41 4.49
N MET A 7 -7.65 7.30 3.42
CA MET A 7 -7.19 7.58 2.07
C MET A 7 -7.76 8.91 1.61
N VAL A 8 -6.92 9.72 1.01
CA VAL A 8 -7.33 10.93 0.29
C VAL A 8 -6.85 10.78 -1.15
N LEU A 9 -7.79 10.82 -2.08
CA LEU A 9 -7.51 10.82 -3.52
C LEU A 9 -7.79 12.24 -4.05
N GLU A 10 -6.78 12.86 -4.63
CA GLU A 10 -6.89 14.16 -5.29
C GLU A 10 -6.70 13.96 -6.80
N LEU A 11 -7.71 14.34 -7.56
CA LEU A 11 -7.69 14.36 -9.01
C LEU A 11 -7.59 15.81 -9.46
N VAL A 12 -6.56 16.12 -10.23
CA VAL A 12 -6.32 17.47 -10.76
C VAL A 12 -6.62 17.46 -12.24
N ASP A 13 -7.59 18.27 -12.66
CA ASP A 13 -7.83 18.51 -14.07
C ASP A 13 -6.66 19.32 -14.66
N VAL A 14 -6.04 18.78 -15.70
CA VAL A 14 -4.80 19.36 -16.29
C VAL A 14 -5.07 20.65 -17.03
N ASP A 15 -6.26 20.80 -17.60
CA ASP A 15 -6.63 21.96 -18.44
C ASP A 15 -7.15 23.11 -17.58
N THR A 16 -7.92 22.81 -16.54
CA THR A 16 -8.57 23.83 -15.68
C THR A 16 -7.83 24.08 -14.39
N GLY A 17 -7.05 23.11 -13.91
CA GLY A 17 -6.41 23.13 -12.59
C GLY A 17 -7.41 22.88 -11.46
N GLU A 18 -8.65 22.49 -11.75
CA GLU A 18 -9.62 22.14 -10.73
C GLU A 18 -9.18 20.84 -10.01
N VAL A 19 -9.40 20.82 -8.70
CA VAL A 19 -9.05 19.68 -7.85
C VAL A 19 -10.33 19.07 -7.32
N GLU A 20 -10.55 17.80 -7.63
CA GLU A 20 -11.57 16.97 -6.99
C GLU A 20 -10.90 16.12 -5.91
N SER A 21 -11.41 16.14 -4.69
CA SER A 21 -10.86 15.39 -3.57
C SER A 21 -11.91 14.45 -2.99
N VAL A 22 -11.55 13.18 -2.87
CA VAL A 22 -12.35 12.13 -2.24
C VAL A 22 -11.60 11.63 -1.02
N THR A 23 -12.27 11.58 0.12
CA THR A 23 -11.70 11.07 1.37
C THR A 23 -12.55 9.90 1.86
N GLU A 24 -11.88 8.77 2.10
CA GLU A 24 -12.50 7.52 2.54
C GLU A 24 -11.74 6.95 3.75
N GLU A 25 -12.47 6.33 4.67
CA GLU A 25 -11.86 5.47 5.70
C GLU A 25 -11.60 4.10 5.08
N ASN A 26 -10.35 3.68 5.13
CA ASN A 26 -9.94 2.41 4.54
C ASN A 26 -10.31 1.24 5.45
N MET A 27 -10.88 0.18 4.88
CA MET A 27 -11.05 -1.09 5.57
C MET A 27 -9.67 -1.76 5.74
N VAL A 28 -9.39 -2.22 6.96
CA VAL A 28 -8.20 -3.02 7.27
C VAL A 28 -8.59 -4.48 7.22
N THR A 29 -8.01 -5.22 6.28
CA THR A 29 -8.27 -6.65 6.11
C THR A 29 -7.63 -7.50 7.19
N GLU A 30 -8.05 -8.75 7.33
CA GLU A 30 -7.48 -9.72 8.25
C GLU A 30 -6.00 -10.00 7.97
N ALA A 31 -5.56 -9.87 6.71
CA ALA A 31 -4.16 -10.01 6.34
C ALA A 31 -3.23 -9.11 7.17
N VAL A 32 -3.64 -7.88 7.45
CA VAL A 32 -2.86 -6.96 8.31
C VAL A 32 -2.81 -7.47 9.74
N ASN A 33 -3.92 -7.98 10.25
CA ASN A 33 -3.97 -8.59 11.59
C ASN A 33 -3.10 -9.83 11.67
N ASP A 34 -3.09 -10.65 10.63
CA ASP A 34 -2.25 -11.85 10.55
C ASP A 34 -0.77 -11.48 10.52
N ILE A 35 -0.38 -10.50 9.69
CA ILE A 35 1.00 -10.01 9.62
C ILE A 35 1.45 -9.41 10.95
N LEU A 36 0.61 -8.58 11.59
CA LEU A 36 0.91 -7.97 12.88
C LEU A 36 0.78 -8.94 14.05
N GLY A 37 -0.11 -9.92 13.91
CA GLY A 37 -0.33 -10.99 14.89
C GLY A 37 0.74 -12.07 14.86
N LEU A 38 1.51 -12.16 13.78
CA LEU A 38 2.72 -12.95 13.75
C LEU A 38 3.66 -12.40 14.83
N ASN A 39 3.63 -13.02 16.00
CA ASN A 39 4.62 -12.75 17.02
C ASN A 39 5.99 -13.20 16.47
N PRO A 40 6.89 -12.28 16.10
CA PRO A 40 8.18 -12.68 15.55
C PRO A 40 8.93 -13.61 16.46
N MET A 41 8.78 -13.43 17.77
CA MET A 41 9.38 -14.31 18.77
C MET A 41 8.79 -15.71 18.74
N GLY A 42 7.48 -15.85 18.59
CA GLY A 42 6.83 -17.15 18.46
C GLY A 42 7.21 -17.88 17.16
N VAL A 43 7.33 -17.16 16.07
CA VAL A 43 7.76 -17.72 14.78
C VAL A 43 9.22 -18.15 14.83
N PHE A 44 10.09 -17.36 15.47
CA PHE A 44 11.54 -17.62 15.49
C PHE A 44 12.00 -18.56 16.60
N TYR A 45 11.36 -18.55 17.76
CA TYR A 45 11.88 -19.20 18.94
C TYR A 45 11.06 -20.42 19.41
N SER A 46 9.94 -20.71 18.76
CA SER A 46 9.08 -21.78 19.28
C SER A 46 9.71 -23.18 19.21
N GLU A 47 10.56 -23.47 18.24
CA GLU A 47 11.15 -24.82 18.07
C GLU A 47 12.44 -24.83 17.24
N LYS A 48 13.13 -23.72 17.11
CA LYS A 48 14.32 -23.64 16.25
C LYS A 48 15.57 -23.25 17.00
N GLU A 49 16.69 -23.82 16.59
CA GLU A 49 18.00 -23.46 17.12
C GLU A 49 18.38 -22.02 16.72
N LEU A 50 19.24 -21.40 17.54
CA LEU A 50 19.67 -20.01 17.34
C LEU A 50 20.30 -19.77 15.95
N ALA A 51 20.99 -20.75 15.40
CA ALA A 51 21.57 -20.66 14.06
C ALA A 51 20.51 -20.50 12.96
N ASP A 52 19.38 -21.23 13.09
CA ASP A 52 18.26 -21.12 12.19
C ASP A 52 17.56 -19.76 12.31
N VAL A 53 17.43 -19.26 13.54
CA VAL A 53 16.87 -17.94 13.80
C VAL A 53 17.69 -16.85 13.13
N LEU A 54 19.01 -16.92 13.19
CA LEU A 54 19.89 -15.95 12.53
C LEU A 54 19.82 -16.02 11.01
N ALA A 55 19.65 -17.22 10.44
CA ALA A 55 19.45 -17.38 9.00
C ALA A 55 18.11 -16.78 8.54
N TRP A 56 17.06 -16.96 9.33
CA TRP A 56 15.73 -16.39 9.04
C TRP A 56 15.68 -14.89 9.21
N ASN A 57 16.49 -14.33 10.08
CA ASN A 57 16.58 -12.90 10.33
C ASN A 57 16.88 -12.10 9.05
N ASN A 58 17.68 -12.67 8.15
CA ASN A 58 17.99 -12.05 6.86
C ASN A 58 16.84 -12.12 5.85
N VAL A 59 15.86 -12.99 6.06
CA VAL A 59 14.75 -13.25 5.14
C VAL A 59 13.44 -12.61 5.61
N LEU A 60 13.14 -12.66 6.91
CA LEU A 60 11.84 -12.28 7.46
C LEU A 60 11.81 -10.90 8.13
N LEU A 61 12.90 -10.43 8.72
CA LEU A 61 12.94 -9.11 9.34
C LEU A 61 12.74 -7.96 8.36
N PRO A 62 13.19 -8.03 7.10
CA PRO A 62 12.88 -7.01 6.10
C PRO A 62 11.39 -6.90 5.75
N ILE A 63 10.58 -7.91 6.04
CA ILE A 63 9.13 -7.87 5.77
C ILE A 63 8.42 -6.91 6.74
N CYS A 64 8.85 -6.88 8.00
CA CYS A 64 8.24 -6.03 9.01
C CYS A 64 8.38 -4.52 8.78
N PRO A 65 9.52 -3.99 8.29
CA PRO A 65 9.66 -2.55 7.99
C PRO A 65 8.89 -2.09 6.76
N ASN A 66 8.50 -2.99 5.88
CA ASN A 66 7.89 -2.68 4.59
C ASN A 66 6.47 -3.25 4.45
N MET A 67 5.67 -3.14 5.50
CA MET A 67 4.29 -3.64 5.51
C MET A 67 3.39 -3.02 4.44
N VAL A 68 3.72 -1.80 4.02
CA VAL A 68 3.03 -1.13 2.91
C VAL A 68 4.01 -1.08 1.75
N GLY A 69 3.78 -1.90 0.74
CA GLY A 69 4.61 -1.97 -0.47
C GLY A 69 4.30 -0.87 -1.49
N GLY A 70 3.08 -0.32 -1.44
CA GLY A 70 2.63 0.69 -2.37
C GLY A 70 1.11 0.80 -2.46
N ILE A 71 0.64 1.29 -3.60
CA ILE A 71 -0.76 1.53 -3.89
C ILE A 71 -1.14 0.98 -5.27
N LEU A 72 -2.33 0.41 -5.37
CA LEU A 72 -2.95 -0.05 -6.62
C LEU A 72 -4.23 0.73 -6.88
N LEU A 73 -4.42 1.18 -8.12
CA LEU A 73 -5.61 1.91 -8.56
C LEU A 73 -6.42 1.01 -9.51
N PHE A 74 -7.68 0.76 -9.19
CA PHE A 74 -8.55 -0.16 -9.93
C PHE A 74 -9.64 0.57 -10.69
N PRO A 75 -9.98 0.10 -11.92
CA PRO A 75 -11.03 0.71 -12.74
C PRO A 75 -12.45 0.29 -12.31
N LYS A 76 -12.56 -0.71 -11.45
CA LYS A 76 -13.82 -1.22 -10.91
C LYS A 76 -13.76 -1.23 -9.40
N THR A 77 -14.93 -1.17 -8.76
CA THR A 77 -15.05 -1.32 -7.31
C THR A 77 -14.50 -2.66 -6.85
N LEU A 78 -13.87 -2.66 -5.69
CA LEU A 78 -13.45 -3.87 -4.98
C LEU A 78 -14.57 -4.32 -4.04
N GLU A 79 -14.67 -5.61 -3.81
CA GLU A 79 -15.56 -6.15 -2.79
C GLU A 79 -14.95 -5.87 -1.40
N GLU A 80 -15.71 -5.19 -0.56
CA GLU A 80 -15.30 -4.88 0.81
C GLU A 80 -15.57 -6.07 1.73
N ASP A 81 -14.66 -7.02 1.76
CA ASP A 81 -14.67 -8.15 2.68
C ASP A 81 -13.34 -8.21 3.46
N ALA A 82 -13.44 -8.14 4.79
CA ALA A 82 -12.28 -8.18 5.67
C ALA A 82 -11.46 -9.49 5.52
N ALA A 83 -12.09 -10.57 5.09
CA ALA A 83 -11.43 -11.85 4.85
C ALA A 83 -10.67 -11.91 3.52
N HIS A 84 -10.90 -10.97 2.61
CA HIS A 84 -10.13 -10.88 1.37
C HIS A 84 -8.72 -10.37 1.63
N ILE A 85 -7.74 -11.21 1.35
CA ILE A 85 -6.31 -10.89 1.51
C ILE A 85 -5.61 -10.58 0.18
N TYR A 86 -6.30 -10.78 -0.93
CA TYR A 86 -5.82 -10.46 -2.27
C TYR A 86 -7.00 -10.22 -3.22
N GLU A 87 -6.77 -9.45 -4.27
CA GLU A 87 -7.74 -9.23 -5.33
C GLU A 87 -7.73 -10.38 -6.33
N GLY A 88 -8.92 -10.86 -6.68
CA GLY A 88 -9.08 -11.95 -7.64
C GLY A 88 -8.69 -11.56 -9.09
N SER A 89 -8.44 -12.54 -9.92
CA SER A 89 -7.85 -12.42 -11.27
C SER A 89 -8.68 -11.63 -12.32
N GLY A 90 -9.82 -11.05 -11.95
CA GLY A 90 -10.73 -10.38 -12.91
C GLY A 90 -10.68 -8.86 -12.93
N ASN A 91 -9.97 -8.23 -12.00
CA ASN A 91 -9.89 -6.77 -11.89
C ASN A 91 -8.42 -6.35 -11.84
N LEU A 92 -7.85 -6.01 -12.99
CA LEU A 92 -6.47 -5.57 -13.06
C LEU A 92 -6.34 -4.07 -12.74
N PRO A 93 -5.35 -3.65 -11.97
CA PRO A 93 -5.12 -2.24 -11.71
C PRO A 93 -4.76 -1.49 -12.99
N VAL A 94 -5.28 -0.28 -13.15
CA VAL A 94 -4.92 0.63 -14.26
C VAL A 94 -3.61 1.34 -13.98
N ALA A 95 -3.29 1.53 -12.71
CA ALA A 95 -2.05 2.16 -12.28
C ALA A 95 -1.61 1.65 -10.90
N TYR A 96 -0.35 1.86 -10.61
CA TYR A 96 0.25 1.50 -9.33
C TYR A 96 1.42 2.42 -8.98
N ALA A 97 1.75 2.52 -7.70
CA ALA A 97 2.99 3.13 -7.25
C ALA A 97 3.59 2.34 -6.10
N SER A 98 4.89 2.14 -6.11
CA SER A 98 5.64 1.50 -5.04
C SER A 98 6.21 2.54 -4.08
N ASN A 99 6.75 2.10 -2.94
CA ASN A 99 7.39 2.97 -1.94
C ASN A 99 8.79 3.44 -2.39
N ASN A 100 8.92 3.81 -3.65
CA ASN A 100 10.15 4.38 -4.20
C ASN A 100 9.83 5.42 -5.28
N VAL A 101 10.84 6.23 -5.59
CA VAL A 101 10.76 7.19 -6.70
C VAL A 101 10.77 6.40 -8.01
N ASN A 102 9.83 6.75 -8.90
CA ASN A 102 9.78 6.16 -10.23
C ASN A 102 10.84 6.77 -11.14
N THR A 103 11.72 5.92 -11.63
CA THR A 103 12.78 6.30 -12.60
C THR A 103 12.51 5.73 -14.00
N THR A 104 11.32 5.17 -14.23
CA THR A 104 10.96 4.52 -15.50
C THR A 104 9.96 5.36 -16.29
N ALA A 105 9.89 5.13 -17.59
CA ALA A 105 8.89 5.75 -18.48
C ALA A 105 7.54 4.99 -18.52
N ASN A 106 7.29 4.10 -17.55
CA ASN A 106 6.04 3.34 -17.51
C ASN A 106 4.86 4.24 -17.14
N THR A 107 3.90 4.38 -18.03
CA THR A 107 2.72 5.24 -17.86
C THR A 107 1.71 4.73 -16.83
N ALA A 108 1.79 3.45 -16.43
CA ALA A 108 0.97 2.90 -15.36
C ALA A 108 1.59 3.10 -13.97
N ARG A 109 2.85 3.53 -13.90
CA ARG A 109 3.60 3.61 -12.65
C ARG A 109 3.76 5.03 -12.16
N GLY A 110 3.16 5.33 -11.01
CA GLY A 110 3.41 6.55 -10.24
C GLY A 110 4.70 6.52 -9.43
N SER A 111 4.93 7.53 -8.63
CA SER A 111 6.12 7.74 -7.82
C SER A 111 5.75 8.03 -6.37
N LEU A 112 6.57 7.53 -5.43
CA LEU A 112 6.50 8.02 -4.05
C LEU A 112 6.98 9.47 -4.00
N ASN A 113 6.17 10.35 -3.43
CA ASN A 113 6.60 11.69 -3.04
C ASN A 113 7.30 11.63 -1.68
N GLN A 114 8.62 11.64 -1.70
CA GLN A 114 9.44 11.54 -0.47
C GLN A 114 9.37 12.80 0.40
N THR A 115 9.04 13.94 -0.19
CA THR A 115 8.96 15.22 0.53
C THR A 115 7.68 15.32 1.36
N GLU A 116 6.56 14.86 0.80
CA GLU A 116 5.26 14.90 1.44
C GLU A 116 4.98 13.68 2.32
N SER A 117 5.66 12.56 2.06
CA SER A 117 5.57 11.36 2.88
C SER A 117 6.36 11.53 4.16
N LYS A 118 5.71 11.32 5.32
CA LYS A 118 6.34 11.62 6.61
C LYS A 118 5.74 10.85 7.77
N LEU A 119 6.57 10.69 8.81
CA LEU A 119 6.12 10.20 10.11
C LEU A 119 5.17 11.23 10.75
N LEU A 120 4.07 10.75 11.28
CA LEU A 120 3.11 11.50 12.10
C LEU A 120 3.26 11.08 13.55
N GLU A 121 2.63 11.81 14.46
CA GLU A 121 2.63 11.48 15.90
C GLU A 121 2.10 10.05 16.17
N ASN A 122 1.05 9.65 15.46
CA ASN A 122 0.38 8.36 15.66
C ASN A 122 0.32 7.50 14.38
N GLY A 123 1.29 7.65 13.46
CA GLY A 123 1.27 6.87 12.23
C GLY A 123 2.24 7.39 11.17
N TYR A 124 1.96 7.08 9.93
CA TYR A 124 2.75 7.50 8.79
C TYR A 124 1.82 7.98 7.66
N LYS A 125 2.18 9.09 7.02
CA LYS A 125 1.55 9.59 5.80
C LYS A 125 2.40 9.15 4.61
N PHE A 126 1.82 8.36 3.72
CA PHE A 126 2.38 8.08 2.40
C PHE A 126 1.70 8.98 1.37
N VAL A 127 2.47 9.52 0.45
CA VAL A 127 1.97 10.29 -0.70
C VAL A 127 2.55 9.70 -1.96
N TRP A 128 1.70 9.29 -2.87
CA TRP A 128 2.07 8.84 -4.21
C TRP A 128 1.50 9.80 -5.24
N GLU A 129 2.27 10.08 -6.25
CA GLU A 129 1.93 11.03 -7.31
C GLU A 129 1.96 10.34 -8.67
N PHE A 130 1.02 10.72 -9.50
CA PHE A 130 0.93 10.32 -10.90
C PHE A 130 0.97 11.59 -11.74
N THR A 131 1.92 11.66 -12.66
CA THR A 131 2.00 12.79 -13.60
C THR A 131 0.83 12.76 -14.60
N PRO A 132 0.54 13.84 -15.34
CA PRO A 132 -0.56 13.87 -16.33
C PRO A 132 -0.50 12.78 -17.41
N SER A 133 0.69 12.19 -17.62
CA SER A 133 0.87 11.07 -18.55
C SER A 133 0.82 9.69 -17.87
N GLN A 134 0.55 9.63 -16.58
CA GLN A 134 0.55 8.40 -15.79
C GLN A 134 -0.80 8.18 -15.12
N GLY A 135 -1.18 6.91 -14.98
CA GLY A 135 -2.36 6.53 -14.22
C GLY A 135 -3.69 6.99 -14.82
N ASN A 136 -3.71 7.29 -16.12
CA ASN A 136 -4.91 7.77 -16.80
C ASN A 136 -5.97 6.68 -16.92
N GLY A 137 -7.19 7.00 -16.56
CA GLY A 137 -8.35 6.11 -16.63
C GLY A 137 -9.35 6.38 -15.53
N THR A 138 -10.41 5.59 -15.50
CA THR A 138 -11.37 5.61 -14.41
C THR A 138 -10.73 4.95 -13.19
N ILE A 139 -10.81 5.60 -12.04
CA ILE A 139 -10.40 5.04 -10.74
C ILE A 139 -11.66 4.88 -9.91
N ALA A 140 -12.02 3.64 -9.61
CA ALA A 140 -13.22 3.30 -8.84
C ALA A 140 -12.88 2.70 -7.47
N ALA A 141 -11.65 2.19 -7.29
CA ALA A 141 -11.18 1.69 -6.00
C ALA A 141 -9.66 1.82 -5.89
N VAL A 142 -9.19 1.82 -4.64
CA VAL A 142 -7.78 1.91 -4.29
C VAL A 142 -7.45 0.87 -3.24
N ALA A 143 -6.34 0.18 -3.38
CA ALA A 143 -5.83 -0.75 -2.39
C ALA A 143 -4.37 -0.47 -2.05
N LEU A 144 -4.02 -0.64 -0.79
CA LEU A 144 -2.64 -0.71 -0.31
C LEU A 144 -2.10 -2.14 -0.52
N THR A 145 -0.83 -2.26 -0.86
CA THR A 145 -0.12 -3.55 -1.05
C THR A 145 1.00 -3.70 -0.06
#